data_ffc1cf1e07d345309817491514c8eee9
#
_entry.id   ffc1cf1e07d345309817491514c8eee9
#
_cell.length_a   1.000
_cell.length_b   1.000
_cell.length_c   1.000
_cell.angle_alpha   90.00
_cell.angle_beta   90.00
_cell.angle_gamma   90.00
#
_symmetry.space_group_name_H-M   'P 1'
#
loop_
_entity.id
_entity.type
_entity.pdbx_description
1 polymer ?
#
loop_
_entity_poly.entity_id
_entity_poly.type
_entity_poly.pdbx_seq_one_letter_code
_entity_poly.pdbx_strand_id
1 'polypeptide(L)'
;MASKICIVGSSNIDQIAYVDSTPSDGETVFGNEYKMGFGGKGANQAVMAGLMGAETYMITCLGDDVYADMTIENYKKSGVNVDFIQRVPGSSGVAPIWVDSSGQNRIIVVSGANDLINGDDAVEAIKKIEDLEVIIGQFEI
;
A
#
# COMPACT_ATOMS: atom_id res chain seq x y z
N MET A 1 4.22 17.10 -22.01
CA MET A 1 4.34 15.64 -21.75
C MET A 1 4.02 15.42 -20.30
N ALA A 2 3.42 14.30 -19.90
CA ALA A 2 3.20 13.98 -18.49
C ALA A 2 4.57 13.69 -17.84
N SER A 3 4.78 14.18 -16.61
CA SER A 3 6.01 13.86 -15.87
C SER A 3 6.05 12.39 -15.47
N LYS A 4 7.24 11.78 -15.60
CA LYS A 4 7.49 10.40 -15.16
C LYS A 4 7.93 10.39 -13.70
N ILE A 5 7.17 9.67 -12.89
CA ILE A 5 7.37 9.60 -11.44
C ILE A 5 7.49 8.14 -11.01
N CYS A 6 8.51 7.81 -10.25
CA CYS A 6 8.67 6.51 -9.61
C CYS A 6 8.51 6.64 -8.10
N ILE A 7 7.67 5.80 -7.51
CA ILE A 7 7.50 5.69 -6.06
C ILE A 7 8.07 4.36 -5.59
N VAL A 8 8.96 4.41 -4.60
CA VAL A 8 9.46 3.23 -3.88
C VAL A 8 8.87 3.28 -2.47
N GLY A 9 8.04 2.32 -2.09
CA GLY A 9 7.41 2.40 -0.78
C GLY A 9 6.37 1.32 -0.50
N SER A 10 5.73 1.44 0.66
CA SER A 10 4.80 0.46 1.22
C SER A 10 3.46 0.41 0.50
N SER A 11 2.90 -0.80 0.46
CA SER A 11 1.55 -1.13 0.02
C SER A 11 0.85 -1.96 1.09
N ASN A 12 -0.30 -1.52 1.56
CA ASN A 12 -1.08 -2.23 2.58
C ASN A 12 -2.53 -2.41 2.15
N ILE A 13 -3.17 -3.39 2.75
CA ILE A 13 -4.63 -3.49 2.79
C ILE A 13 -5.10 -3.03 4.16
N ASP A 14 -5.90 -1.98 4.20
CA ASP A 14 -6.52 -1.47 5.41
C ASP A 14 -7.79 -2.28 5.70
N GLN A 15 -7.87 -2.85 6.90
CA GLN A 15 -9.00 -3.63 7.39
C GLN A 15 -9.66 -2.86 8.52
N ILE A 16 -10.72 -2.13 8.22
CA ILE A 16 -11.31 -1.15 9.11
C ILE A 16 -12.58 -1.71 9.74
N ALA A 17 -12.58 -1.84 11.07
CA ALA A 17 -13.76 -2.17 11.86
C ALA A 17 -14.24 -0.92 12.63
N TYR A 18 -15.49 -0.53 12.42
CA TYR A 18 -16.13 0.54 13.16
C TYR A 18 -16.84 -0.06 14.38
N VAL A 19 -16.59 0.50 15.54
CA VAL A 19 -17.08 0.02 16.83
C VAL A 19 -17.63 1.18 17.68
N ASP A 20 -18.49 0.92 18.63
CA ASP A 20 -18.91 1.96 19.58
C ASP A 20 -17.77 2.34 20.54
N SER A 21 -17.07 1.32 21.03
CA SER A 21 -15.86 1.46 21.84
C SER A 21 -14.87 0.34 21.50
N THR A 22 -13.58 0.62 21.58
CA THR A 22 -12.55 -0.42 21.40
C THR A 22 -12.54 -1.37 22.59
N PRO A 23 -12.31 -2.69 22.39
CA PRO A 23 -12.30 -3.67 23.45
C PRO A 23 -11.16 -3.43 24.45
N SER A 24 -11.43 -3.69 25.71
CA SER A 24 -10.41 -3.85 26.76
C SER A 24 -9.74 -5.21 26.65
N ASP A 25 -8.70 -5.43 27.47
CA ASP A 25 -7.98 -6.72 27.48
C ASP A 25 -8.93 -7.88 27.81
N GLY A 26 -8.97 -8.87 26.92
CA GLY A 26 -9.83 -10.05 27.04
C GLY A 26 -11.31 -9.82 26.71
N GLU A 27 -11.70 -8.62 26.34
CA GLU A 27 -13.08 -8.29 25.98
C GLU A 27 -13.36 -8.60 24.50
N THR A 28 -14.59 -8.99 24.21
CA THR A 28 -15.12 -9.11 22.84
C THR A 28 -16.23 -8.08 22.67
N VAL A 29 -16.10 -7.24 21.63
CA VAL A 29 -17.13 -6.27 21.25
C VAL A 29 -17.66 -6.57 19.86
N PHE A 30 -18.90 -6.18 19.57
CA PHE A 30 -19.45 -6.28 18.23
C PHE A 30 -19.17 -5.00 17.45
N GLY A 31 -18.69 -5.17 16.20
CA GLY A 31 -18.51 -4.06 15.27
C GLY A 31 -19.82 -3.69 14.58
N ASN A 32 -19.93 -2.43 14.19
CA ASN A 32 -21.10 -1.87 13.51
C ASN A 32 -20.97 -1.97 11.98
N GLU A 33 -19.74 -1.83 11.48
CA GLU A 33 -19.43 -1.84 10.05
C GLU A 33 -18.00 -2.37 9.83
N TYR A 34 -17.78 -3.03 8.69
CA TYR A 34 -16.44 -3.40 8.22
C TYR A 34 -16.20 -2.80 6.84
N LYS A 35 -15.03 -2.21 6.66
CA LYS A 35 -14.55 -1.76 5.35
C LYS A 35 -13.15 -2.28 5.09
N MET A 36 -12.87 -2.53 3.82
CA MET A 36 -11.54 -2.80 3.34
C MET A 36 -11.14 -1.70 2.37
N GLY A 37 -9.89 -1.23 2.49
CA GLY A 37 -9.34 -0.20 1.63
C GLY A 37 -7.92 -0.54 1.17
N PHE A 38 -7.49 0.17 0.14
CA PHE A 38 -6.10 0.14 -0.29
C PHE A 38 -5.36 1.25 0.44
N GLY A 39 -4.31 0.88 1.16
CA GLY A 39 -3.50 1.76 1.98
C GLY A 39 -2.00 1.56 1.72
N GLY A 40 -1.21 2.06 2.67
CA GLY A 40 0.23 2.20 2.52
C GLY A 40 0.59 3.57 1.97
N LYS A 41 1.54 4.24 2.62
CA LYS A 41 1.90 5.63 2.27
C LYS A 41 2.55 5.73 0.89
N GLY A 42 3.33 4.71 0.49
CA GLY A 42 3.86 4.62 -0.88
C GLY A 42 2.75 4.44 -1.91
N ALA A 43 1.82 3.52 -1.64
CA ALA A 43 0.66 3.27 -2.49
C ALA A 43 -0.21 4.51 -2.69
N ASN A 44 -0.50 5.24 -1.61
CA ASN A 44 -1.30 6.47 -1.67
C ASN A 44 -0.65 7.55 -2.54
N GLN A 45 0.68 7.69 -2.48
CA GLN A 45 1.44 8.62 -3.31
C GLN A 45 1.38 8.20 -4.79
N ALA A 46 1.58 6.92 -5.08
CA ALA A 46 1.53 6.40 -6.44
C ALA A 46 0.14 6.56 -7.07
N VAL A 47 -0.90 6.17 -6.36
CA VAL A 47 -2.29 6.30 -6.82
C VAL A 47 -2.65 7.76 -7.08
N MET A 48 -2.29 8.68 -6.17
CA MET A 48 -2.57 10.09 -6.37
C MET A 48 -1.83 10.67 -7.58
N ALA A 49 -0.54 10.34 -7.75
CA ALA A 49 0.23 10.77 -8.91
C ALA A 49 -0.38 10.29 -10.23
N GLY A 50 -0.79 9.01 -10.30
CA GLY A 50 -1.46 8.44 -11.47
C GLY A 50 -2.80 9.12 -11.77
N LEU A 51 -3.63 9.31 -10.76
CA LEU A 51 -4.93 10.01 -10.91
C LEU A 51 -4.78 11.47 -11.36
N MET A 52 -3.67 12.11 -11.02
CA MET A 52 -3.35 13.46 -11.48
C MET A 52 -2.73 13.51 -12.88
N GLY A 53 -2.58 12.36 -13.53
CA GLY A 53 -2.13 12.25 -14.92
C GLY A 53 -0.63 12.17 -15.11
N ALA A 54 0.15 11.90 -14.06
CA ALA A 54 1.56 11.56 -14.21
C ALA A 54 1.73 10.13 -14.76
N GLU A 55 2.79 9.88 -15.53
CA GLU A 55 3.22 8.54 -15.87
C GLU A 55 3.92 7.93 -14.65
N THR A 56 3.17 7.17 -13.87
CA THR A 56 3.56 6.75 -12.54
C THR A 56 3.97 5.28 -12.50
N TYR A 57 5.10 5.01 -11.87
CA TYR A 57 5.64 3.66 -11.63
C TYR A 57 5.67 3.37 -10.13
N MET A 58 5.22 2.18 -9.73
CA MET A 58 5.33 1.71 -8.34
C MET A 58 6.35 0.59 -8.22
N ILE A 59 7.29 0.76 -7.31
CA ILE A 59 8.24 -0.27 -6.87
C ILE A 59 7.86 -0.66 -5.44
N THR A 60 7.39 -1.87 -5.27
CA THR A 60 6.98 -2.43 -3.99
C THR A 60 7.02 -3.96 -4.04
N CYS A 61 6.97 -4.59 -2.87
CA CYS A 61 6.74 -6.03 -2.76
C CYS A 61 5.34 -6.31 -2.28
N LEU A 62 4.68 -7.28 -2.90
CA LEU A 62 3.39 -7.82 -2.48
C LEU A 62 3.52 -9.30 -2.19
N GLY A 63 2.70 -9.82 -1.28
CA GLY A 63 2.70 -11.22 -0.92
C GLY A 63 2.15 -12.12 -2.03
N ASP A 64 2.15 -13.43 -1.77
CA ASP A 64 1.52 -14.42 -2.64
C ASP A 64 0.10 -14.73 -2.13
N ASP A 65 -0.75 -13.71 -2.15
CA ASP A 65 -2.11 -13.75 -1.61
C ASP A 65 -3.12 -12.98 -2.49
N VAL A 66 -4.39 -13.10 -2.15
CA VAL A 66 -5.48 -12.42 -2.86
C VAL A 66 -5.36 -10.89 -2.78
N TYR A 67 -4.78 -10.35 -1.72
CA TYR A 67 -4.60 -8.91 -1.53
C TYR A 67 -3.64 -8.31 -2.55
N ALA A 68 -2.62 -9.07 -2.95
CA ALA A 68 -1.70 -8.63 -3.98
C ALA A 68 -2.38 -8.46 -5.33
N ASP A 69 -3.26 -9.41 -5.73
CA ASP A 69 -3.99 -9.31 -6.99
C ASP A 69 -4.94 -8.09 -6.99
N MET A 70 -5.65 -7.88 -5.89
CA MET A 70 -6.53 -6.73 -5.70
C MET A 70 -5.76 -5.40 -5.76
N THR A 71 -4.58 -5.34 -5.14
CA THR A 71 -3.72 -4.16 -5.11
C THR A 71 -3.20 -3.83 -6.51
N ILE A 72 -2.72 -4.83 -7.26
CA ILE A 72 -2.27 -4.67 -8.64
C ILE A 72 -3.42 -4.13 -9.53
N GLU A 73 -4.62 -4.66 -9.37
CA GLU A 73 -5.78 -4.16 -10.11
C GLU A 73 -6.11 -2.70 -9.77
N ASN A 74 -6.05 -2.35 -8.49
CA ASN A 74 -6.26 -0.97 -8.05
C ASN A 74 -5.24 -0.01 -8.64
N TYR A 75 -3.96 -0.38 -8.66
CA TYR A 75 -2.91 0.40 -9.31
C TYR A 75 -3.19 0.62 -10.80
N LYS A 76 -3.50 -0.45 -11.54
CA LYS A 76 -3.83 -0.36 -12.97
C LYS A 76 -5.02 0.56 -13.23
N LYS A 77 -6.07 0.45 -12.43
CA LYS A 77 -7.26 1.34 -12.51
C LYS A 77 -6.94 2.81 -12.24
N SER A 78 -5.91 3.06 -11.43
CA SER A 78 -5.45 4.41 -11.07
C SER A 78 -4.36 4.95 -12.02
N GLY A 79 -4.04 4.24 -13.11
CA GLY A 79 -3.02 4.67 -14.08
C GLY A 79 -1.58 4.47 -13.61
N VAL A 80 -1.36 3.61 -12.62
CA VAL A 80 -0.02 3.28 -12.10
C VAL A 80 0.53 2.06 -12.84
N ASN A 81 1.75 2.17 -13.35
CA ASN A 81 2.49 1.06 -13.94
C ASN A 81 2.95 0.09 -12.84
N VAL A 82 2.73 -1.21 -13.07
CA VAL A 82 2.96 -2.29 -12.11
C VAL A 82 4.11 -3.23 -12.48
N ASP A 83 4.88 -2.91 -13.52
CA ASP A 83 5.91 -3.80 -14.08
C ASP A 83 7.05 -4.08 -13.11
N PHE A 84 7.23 -3.23 -12.11
CA PHE A 84 8.28 -3.33 -11.09
C PHE A 84 7.77 -3.76 -9.72
N ILE A 85 6.54 -4.26 -9.64
CA ILE A 85 6.00 -4.87 -8.42
C ILE A 85 6.50 -6.30 -8.33
N GLN A 86 7.17 -6.62 -7.22
CA GLN A 86 7.64 -7.98 -6.96
C GLN A 86 6.57 -8.77 -6.17
N ARG A 87 6.39 -10.04 -6.55
CA ARG A 87 5.60 -11.01 -5.77
C ARG A 87 6.57 -11.86 -4.96
N VAL A 88 6.37 -11.91 -3.67
CA VAL A 88 7.22 -12.64 -2.72
C VAL A 88 6.40 -13.62 -1.89
N PRO A 89 6.98 -14.75 -1.43
CA PRO A 89 6.26 -15.66 -0.54
C PRO A 89 5.83 -14.96 0.76
N GLY A 90 4.62 -15.27 1.24
CA GLY A 90 4.08 -14.72 2.47
C GLY A 90 2.93 -13.73 2.24
N SER A 91 2.55 -13.01 3.28
CA SER A 91 1.43 -12.06 3.22
C SER A 91 1.84 -10.72 2.65
N SER A 92 0.95 -10.09 1.92
CA SER A 92 1.01 -8.64 1.67
C SER A 92 0.95 -7.86 2.98
N GLY A 93 1.35 -6.59 2.96
CA GLY A 93 1.17 -5.70 4.11
C GLY A 93 -0.31 -5.51 4.43
N VAL A 94 -0.67 -5.56 5.72
CA VAL A 94 -2.03 -5.34 6.18
C VAL A 94 -2.04 -4.40 7.38
N ALA A 95 -3.10 -3.60 7.50
CA ALA A 95 -3.34 -2.73 8.63
C ALA A 95 -4.74 -2.98 9.20
N PRO A 96 -4.90 -3.85 10.23
CA PRO A 96 -6.09 -3.87 11.05
C PRO A 96 -6.29 -2.53 11.77
N ILE A 97 -7.47 -1.94 11.61
CA ILE A 97 -7.81 -0.61 12.13
C ILE A 97 -9.14 -0.69 12.87
N TRP A 98 -9.18 -0.16 14.07
CA TRP A 98 -10.43 0.05 14.81
C TRP A 98 -10.70 1.55 14.87
N VAL A 99 -11.94 1.93 14.54
CA VAL A 99 -12.40 3.32 14.61
C VAL A 99 -13.60 3.35 15.58
N ASP A 100 -13.46 4.10 16.67
CA ASP A 100 -14.54 4.22 17.65
C ASP A 100 -15.54 5.33 17.29
N SER A 101 -16.62 5.43 18.06
CA SER A 101 -17.70 6.41 17.86
C SER A 101 -17.24 7.86 17.99
N SER A 102 -16.09 8.13 18.61
CA SER A 102 -15.47 9.46 18.67
C SER A 102 -14.62 9.81 17.45
N GLY A 103 -14.43 8.84 16.54
CA GLY A 103 -13.56 8.95 15.36
C GLY A 103 -12.08 8.71 15.66
N GLN A 104 -11.74 8.29 16.88
CA GLN A 104 -10.36 7.89 17.20
C GLN A 104 -10.07 6.52 16.59
N ASN A 105 -8.88 6.39 16.00
CA ASN A 105 -8.41 5.13 15.43
C ASN A 105 -7.29 4.48 16.26
N ARG A 106 -7.21 3.17 16.16
CA ARG A 106 -6.08 2.37 16.60
C ARG A 106 -5.69 1.45 15.47
N ILE A 107 -4.42 1.44 15.12
CA ILE A 107 -3.89 0.76 13.93
C ILE A 107 -2.78 -0.17 14.36
N ILE A 108 -2.84 -1.40 13.87
CA ILE A 108 -1.71 -2.32 13.91
C ILE A 108 -1.22 -2.50 12.48
N VAL A 109 0.06 -2.19 12.23
CA VAL A 109 0.67 -2.43 10.93
C VAL A 109 1.42 -3.75 10.98
N VAL A 110 1.09 -4.64 10.05
CA VAL A 110 1.85 -5.86 9.77
C VAL A 110 2.49 -5.66 8.41
N SER A 111 3.80 -5.39 8.39
CA SER A 111 4.54 -5.00 7.18
C SER A 111 4.47 -6.08 6.09
N GLY A 112 4.56 -7.37 6.47
CA GLY A 112 4.52 -8.47 5.52
C GLY A 112 5.57 -8.30 4.43
N ALA A 113 5.14 -8.38 3.17
CA ALA A 113 6.02 -8.25 2.01
C ALA A 113 6.74 -6.89 1.90
N ASN A 114 6.25 -5.83 2.56
CA ASN A 114 6.94 -4.53 2.54
C ASN A 114 8.36 -4.61 3.10
N ASP A 115 8.59 -5.44 4.13
CA ASP A 115 9.93 -5.63 4.74
C ASP A 115 10.92 -6.36 3.81
N LEU A 116 10.45 -6.86 2.67
CA LEU A 116 11.27 -7.60 1.70
C LEU A 116 11.67 -6.76 0.49
N ILE A 117 11.37 -5.47 0.48
CA ILE A 117 11.83 -4.56 -0.56
C ILE A 117 13.35 -4.45 -0.46
N ASN A 118 14.03 -4.89 -1.53
CA ASN A 118 15.48 -4.84 -1.61
C ASN A 118 15.94 -3.56 -2.32
N GLY A 119 16.86 -2.81 -1.70
CA GLY A 119 17.37 -1.57 -2.27
C GLY A 119 18.08 -1.75 -3.61
N ASP A 120 18.82 -2.82 -3.79
CA ASP A 120 19.51 -3.11 -5.07
C ASP A 120 18.49 -3.41 -6.18
N ASP A 121 17.45 -4.18 -5.89
CA ASP A 121 16.38 -4.47 -6.85
C ASP A 121 15.60 -3.20 -7.21
N ALA A 122 15.37 -2.32 -6.23
CA ALA A 122 14.74 -1.03 -6.48
C ALA A 122 15.59 -0.15 -7.41
N VAL A 123 16.90 -0.08 -7.19
CA VAL A 123 17.84 0.65 -8.05
C VAL A 123 17.86 0.07 -9.46
N GLU A 124 17.85 -1.25 -9.61
CA GLU A 124 17.80 -1.91 -10.92
C GLU A 124 16.48 -1.65 -11.67
N ALA A 125 15.36 -1.59 -10.93
CA ALA A 125 14.08 -1.23 -11.51
C ALA A 125 14.06 0.24 -11.97
N ILE A 126 14.55 1.16 -11.15
CA ILE A 126 14.64 2.60 -11.47
C ILE A 126 15.45 2.81 -12.75
N LYS A 127 16.59 2.13 -12.92
CA LYS A 127 17.45 2.25 -14.11
C LYS A 127 16.77 1.82 -15.42
N LYS A 128 15.71 1.01 -15.34
CA LYS A 128 14.93 0.56 -16.50
C LYS A 128 13.84 1.54 -16.94
N ILE A 129 13.57 2.56 -16.14
CA ILE A 129 12.57 3.59 -16.45
C ILE A 129 13.27 4.71 -17.21
N GLU A 130 13.11 4.72 -18.53
CA GLU A 130 13.69 5.75 -19.39
C GLU A 130 13.03 7.11 -19.13
N ASP A 131 13.82 8.19 -19.16
CA ASP A 131 13.38 9.58 -18.96
C ASP A 131 12.63 9.79 -17.62
N LEU A 132 13.02 9.09 -16.57
CA LEU A 132 12.49 9.27 -15.24
C LEU A 132 12.89 10.65 -14.69
N GLU A 133 11.89 11.44 -14.24
CA GLU A 133 12.11 12.81 -13.78
C GLU A 133 12.14 12.90 -12.25
N VAL A 134 11.31 12.10 -11.55
CA VAL A 134 11.15 12.19 -10.10
C VAL A 134 11.17 10.80 -9.46
N ILE A 135 11.91 10.66 -8.38
CA ILE A 135 11.88 9.48 -7.50
C ILE A 135 11.40 9.92 -6.13
N ILE A 136 10.41 9.22 -5.60
CA ILE A 136 9.88 9.43 -4.26
C ILE A 136 10.15 8.17 -3.44
N GLY A 137 10.97 8.29 -2.39
CA GLY A 137 11.21 7.23 -1.42
C GLY A 137 10.30 7.40 -0.20
N GLN A 138 9.62 6.33 0.18
CA GLN A 138 8.80 6.29 1.38
C GLN A 138 9.35 5.17 2.28
N PHE A 139 9.55 5.44 3.57
CA PHE A 139 10.43 4.68 4.46
C PHE A 139 9.71 3.76 5.46
N GLU A 140 8.50 3.35 5.19
CA GLU A 140 7.83 2.24 5.90
C GLU A 140 7.98 0.92 5.14
N ILE A 141 9.22 0.64 4.77
CA ILE A 141 9.66 -0.54 4.02
C ILE A 141 10.97 -1.04 4.58
#